data_5f6a0dd3c28c47de8d8f96e30609486e
#
_entry.id   5f6a0dd3c28c47de8d8f96e30609486e
#
_cell.length_a   1.000
_cell.length_b   1.000
_cell.length_c   1.000
_cell.angle_alpha   90.00
_cell.angle_beta   90.00
_cell.angle_gamma   90.00
#
_symmetry.space_group_name_H-M   'P 1'
#
loop_
_entity.id
_entity.type
_entity.pdbx_description
1 polymer ?
#
loop_
_entity_poly.entity_id
_entity_poly.type
_entity_poly.pdbx_seq_one_letter_code
_entity_poly.pdbx_strand_id
1 'polypeptide(L)'
;TDTSWENWKLWITNKGKIINWKRCIYMELAEAIDSVSWKHWKNVEWGIDYQNFKIELVDIWHFLMSELIVQIRDYDELAEFIEKNSDYKSKIKLPLEWKIENNSELDDIIEPYENLMALSLLKINDKDYLSDFIKAFFISIDSASLDFDELYDLYIWKNVLNKFRQDHGYKEWTYIKVWNWEEDNVVMQRVLKTTKWFSDIYNELKKIYITLK
;
A
#
# COMPACT_ATOMS: atom_id res chain seq x y z
N THR A 1 -1.15 15.49 -6.64
CA THR A 1 -1.76 14.79 -7.79
C THR A 1 -1.92 15.77 -8.95
N ASP A 2 -1.69 15.31 -10.20
CA ASP A 2 -1.93 16.10 -11.43
C ASP A 2 -3.41 16.21 -11.77
N THR A 3 -4.27 15.99 -10.82
CA THR A 3 -5.72 15.96 -10.99
C THR A 3 -6.34 17.06 -10.14
N SER A 4 -7.22 17.87 -10.73
CA SER A 4 -8.16 18.65 -9.96
C SER A 4 -9.09 17.70 -9.20
N TRP A 5 -9.68 18.16 -8.08
CA TRP A 5 -10.64 17.37 -7.33
C TRP A 5 -11.81 16.85 -8.21
N GLU A 6 -12.30 17.67 -9.12
CA GLU A 6 -13.37 17.29 -10.04
C GLU A 6 -12.93 16.21 -11.04
N ASN A 7 -11.74 16.33 -11.65
CA ASN A 7 -11.20 15.34 -12.57
C ASN A 7 -10.91 14.01 -11.87
N TRP A 8 -10.44 14.06 -10.61
CA TRP A 8 -10.19 12.86 -9.82
C TRP A 8 -11.47 12.08 -9.56
N LYS A 9 -12.59 12.76 -9.23
CA LYS A 9 -13.92 12.15 -9.11
C LYS A 9 -14.43 11.52 -10.42
N LEU A 10 -13.94 11.99 -11.56
CA LEU A 10 -14.29 11.48 -12.89
C LEU A 10 -13.28 10.44 -13.40
N TRP A 11 -12.32 10.02 -12.60
CA TRP A 11 -11.27 9.07 -12.97
C TRP A 11 -10.38 9.55 -14.12
N ILE A 12 -10.17 10.85 -14.23
CA ILE A 12 -9.43 11.47 -15.33
C ILE A 12 -8.38 12.43 -14.75
N THR A 13 -7.15 12.36 -15.26
CA THR A 13 -6.11 13.34 -14.98
C THR A 13 -6.38 14.67 -15.71
N ASN A 14 -5.72 15.76 -15.27
CA ASN A 14 -5.80 17.05 -15.98
C ASN A 14 -5.37 16.97 -17.47
N LYS A 15 -4.62 15.92 -17.84
CA LYS A 15 -4.20 15.64 -19.23
C LYS A 15 -5.11 14.65 -19.95
N GLY A 16 -6.30 14.35 -19.39
CA GLY A 16 -7.27 13.42 -19.99
C GLY A 16 -6.91 11.93 -19.86
N LYS A 17 -5.88 11.56 -19.10
CA LYS A 17 -5.52 10.16 -18.89
C LYS A 17 -6.49 9.52 -17.90
N ILE A 18 -7.04 8.36 -18.26
CA ILE A 18 -7.94 7.60 -17.39
C ILE A 18 -7.16 7.05 -16.19
N ILE A 19 -7.72 7.25 -14.99
CA ILE A 19 -7.23 6.69 -13.75
C ILE A 19 -7.97 5.36 -13.52
N ASN A 20 -7.23 4.31 -13.22
CA ASN A 20 -7.79 3.01 -12.88
C ASN A 20 -7.17 2.55 -11.55
N TRP A 21 -7.88 2.86 -10.45
CA TRP A 21 -7.41 2.53 -9.10
C TRP A 21 -7.28 1.02 -8.89
N LYS A 22 -8.19 0.22 -9.43
CA LYS A 22 -8.10 -1.24 -9.37
C LYS A 22 -6.82 -1.76 -10.02
N ARG A 23 -6.38 -1.11 -11.13
CA ARG A 23 -5.09 -1.44 -11.76
C ARG A 23 -3.92 -1.13 -10.84
N CYS A 24 -3.95 0.00 -10.15
CA CYS A 24 -2.94 0.33 -9.17
C CYS A 24 -2.93 -0.73 -8.06
N ILE A 25 -4.09 -1.11 -7.53
CA ILE A 25 -4.20 -2.12 -6.47
C ILE A 25 -3.57 -3.45 -6.88
N TYR A 26 -3.90 -4.02 -8.05
CA TYR A 26 -3.33 -5.31 -8.41
C TYR A 26 -1.84 -5.24 -8.78
N MET A 27 -1.29 -4.08 -9.13
CA MET A 27 0.15 -3.91 -9.32
C MET A 27 0.88 -3.91 -7.97
N GLU A 28 0.38 -3.18 -6.97
CA GLU A 28 0.97 -3.21 -5.62
C GLU A 28 0.80 -4.60 -4.95
N LEU A 29 -0.31 -5.30 -5.24
CA LEU A 29 -0.48 -6.69 -4.80
C LEU A 29 0.57 -7.62 -5.41
N ALA A 30 0.92 -7.42 -6.67
CA ALA A 30 1.99 -8.19 -7.30
C ALA A 30 3.36 -7.87 -6.67
N GLU A 31 3.61 -6.62 -6.27
CA GLU A 31 4.83 -6.20 -5.58
C GLU A 31 4.86 -6.77 -4.15
N ALA A 32 3.72 -6.77 -3.45
CA ALA A 32 3.58 -7.41 -2.15
C ALA A 32 3.89 -8.93 -2.23
N ILE A 33 3.29 -9.64 -3.17
CA ILE A 33 3.57 -11.07 -3.40
C ILE A 33 5.04 -11.28 -3.77
N ASP A 34 5.66 -10.36 -4.52
CA ASP A 34 7.08 -10.45 -4.88
C ASP A 34 8.04 -10.26 -3.70
N SER A 35 7.55 -9.69 -2.60
CA SER A 35 8.28 -9.60 -1.32
C SER A 35 8.35 -10.95 -0.58
N VAL A 36 7.61 -11.97 -1.05
CA VAL A 36 7.65 -13.34 -0.54
C VAL A 36 8.55 -14.19 -1.44
N SER A 37 9.36 -15.08 -0.87
CA SER A 37 10.32 -15.91 -1.62
C SER A 37 9.63 -17.11 -2.34
N TRP A 38 8.68 -16.84 -3.23
CA TRP A 38 7.91 -17.85 -3.98
C TRP A 38 8.58 -18.29 -5.29
N LYS A 39 9.56 -17.54 -5.80
CA LYS A 39 10.15 -17.77 -7.12
C LYS A 39 11.08 -18.99 -7.12
N HIS A 40 10.56 -20.15 -7.43
CA HIS A 40 11.27 -21.44 -7.45
C HIS A 40 12.48 -21.50 -8.41
N TRP A 41 12.57 -20.58 -9.38
CA TRP A 41 13.70 -20.48 -10.32
C TRP A 41 14.84 -19.56 -9.83
N LYS A 42 14.67 -18.92 -8.68
CA LYS A 42 15.70 -18.12 -8.02
C LYS A 42 16.26 -18.89 -6.83
N ASN A 43 17.59 -18.86 -6.67
CA ASN A 43 18.22 -19.37 -5.45
C ASN A 43 18.12 -18.29 -4.35
N VAL A 44 16.91 -18.17 -3.76
CA VAL A 44 16.63 -17.25 -2.66
C VAL A 44 16.39 -18.05 -1.42
N GLU A 45 16.91 -17.59 -0.28
CA GLU A 45 16.51 -18.15 1.01
C GLU A 45 15.01 -17.93 1.22
N TRP A 46 14.35 -18.92 1.80
CA TRP A 46 12.93 -18.84 2.11
C TRP A 46 12.69 -17.74 3.14
N GLY A 47 11.85 -16.77 2.80
CA GLY A 47 11.55 -15.65 3.69
C GLY A 47 10.60 -14.64 3.07
N ILE A 48 10.36 -13.60 3.81
CA ILE A 48 9.52 -12.47 3.42
C ILE A 48 10.29 -11.18 3.71
N ASP A 49 10.35 -10.26 2.77
CA ASP A 49 10.71 -8.87 3.06
C ASP A 49 9.49 -8.15 3.67
N TYR A 50 9.33 -8.35 4.97
CA TYR A 50 8.15 -7.88 5.70
C TYR A 50 8.00 -6.37 5.72
N GLN A 51 9.10 -5.66 5.73
CA GLN A 51 9.05 -4.20 5.73
C GLN A 51 8.55 -3.68 4.39
N ASN A 52 9.04 -4.24 3.29
CA ASN A 52 8.53 -3.90 1.97
C ASN A 52 7.08 -4.37 1.82
N PHE A 53 6.77 -5.59 2.25
CA PHE A 53 5.43 -6.14 2.21
C PHE A 53 4.37 -5.24 2.88
N LYS A 54 4.65 -4.71 4.07
CA LYS A 54 3.77 -3.76 4.76
C LYS A 54 3.60 -2.44 3.99
N ILE A 55 4.65 -1.97 3.33
CA ILE A 55 4.59 -0.74 2.52
C ILE A 55 3.65 -0.93 1.33
N GLU A 56 3.73 -2.07 0.66
CA GLU A 56 2.83 -2.36 -0.47
C GLU A 56 1.37 -2.45 -0.01
N LEU A 57 1.09 -3.01 1.18
CA LEU A 57 -0.26 -3.00 1.75
C LEU A 57 -0.77 -1.57 2.03
N VAL A 58 0.11 -0.66 2.41
CA VAL A 58 -0.24 0.76 2.58
C VAL A 58 -0.53 1.42 1.23
N ASP A 59 0.22 1.10 0.19
CA ASP A 59 -0.04 1.63 -1.16
C ASP A 59 -1.36 1.07 -1.73
N ILE A 60 -1.66 -0.21 -1.48
CA ILE A 60 -2.97 -0.79 -1.77
C ILE A 60 -4.08 -0.02 -1.05
N TRP A 61 -3.89 0.30 0.25
CA TRP A 61 -4.86 1.08 1.01
C TRP A 61 -5.10 2.47 0.41
N HIS A 62 -4.06 3.17 -0.03
CA HIS A 62 -4.20 4.45 -0.73
C HIS A 62 -5.09 4.36 -1.97
N PHE A 63 -4.89 3.32 -2.79
CA PHE A 63 -5.65 3.14 -4.02
C PHE A 63 -7.06 2.61 -3.75
N LEU A 64 -7.24 1.75 -2.75
CA LEU A 64 -8.56 1.27 -2.32
C LEU A 64 -9.41 2.42 -1.79
N MET A 65 -8.86 3.27 -0.92
CA MET A 65 -9.56 4.48 -0.44
C MET A 65 -9.94 5.39 -1.61
N SER A 66 -9.07 5.55 -2.60
CA SER A 66 -9.36 6.33 -3.80
C SER A 66 -10.49 5.75 -4.62
N GLU A 67 -10.55 4.42 -4.80
CA GLU A 67 -11.64 3.72 -5.46
C GLU A 67 -12.96 3.90 -4.71
N LEU A 68 -12.94 3.70 -3.39
CA LEU A 68 -14.12 3.79 -2.53
C LEU A 68 -14.72 5.19 -2.52
N ILE A 69 -13.91 6.25 -2.40
CA ILE A 69 -14.37 7.66 -2.41
C ILE A 69 -15.04 8.00 -3.74
N VAL A 70 -14.60 7.41 -4.83
CA VAL A 70 -15.24 7.63 -6.14
C VAL A 70 -16.59 6.93 -6.23
N GLN A 71 -16.71 5.75 -5.63
CA GLN A 71 -17.95 4.94 -5.64
C GLN A 71 -18.97 5.44 -4.61
N ILE A 72 -18.49 5.77 -3.39
CA ILE A 72 -19.31 6.25 -2.27
C ILE A 72 -18.90 7.70 -1.99
N ARG A 73 -19.61 8.63 -2.56
CA ARG A 73 -19.24 10.06 -2.56
C ARG A 73 -19.52 10.80 -1.26
N ASP A 74 -20.39 10.24 -0.43
CA ASP A 74 -20.67 10.75 0.90
C ASP A 74 -19.67 10.18 1.89
N TYR A 75 -18.97 11.05 2.63
CA TYR A 75 -17.91 10.64 3.54
C TYR A 75 -18.40 9.94 4.80
N ASP A 76 -19.59 10.32 5.27
CA ASP A 76 -20.20 9.67 6.46
C ASP A 76 -20.68 8.27 6.07
N GLU A 77 -21.35 8.14 4.92
CA GLU A 77 -21.73 6.83 4.35
C GLU A 77 -20.49 5.95 4.11
N LEU A 78 -19.39 6.52 3.60
CA LEU A 78 -18.16 5.80 3.37
C LEU A 78 -17.53 5.30 4.68
N ALA A 79 -17.50 6.14 5.72
CA ALA A 79 -16.96 5.77 7.02
C ALA A 79 -17.74 4.62 7.63
N GLU A 80 -19.08 4.71 7.66
CA GLU A 80 -19.96 3.64 8.13
C GLU A 80 -19.80 2.35 7.31
N PHE A 81 -19.63 2.49 5.98
CA PHE A 81 -19.43 1.34 5.10
C PHE A 81 -18.11 0.63 5.37
N ILE A 82 -17.02 1.37 5.61
CA ILE A 82 -15.72 0.79 5.97
C ILE A 82 -15.81 0.13 7.34
N GLU A 83 -16.34 0.81 8.35
CA GLU A 83 -16.47 0.28 9.70
C GLU A 83 -17.23 -1.05 9.71
N LYS A 84 -18.37 -1.10 9.03
CA LYS A 84 -19.20 -2.32 8.90
C LYS A 84 -18.45 -3.49 8.25
N ASN A 85 -17.47 -3.23 7.39
CA ASN A 85 -16.77 -4.22 6.59
C ASN A 85 -15.29 -4.43 7.01
N SER A 86 -14.86 -3.87 8.16
CA SER A 86 -13.45 -3.93 8.61
C SER A 86 -13.16 -5.00 9.66
N ASP A 87 -14.17 -5.55 10.33
CA ASP A 87 -13.98 -6.56 11.37
C ASP A 87 -13.89 -7.98 10.81
N TYR A 88 -12.90 -8.21 9.95
CA TYR A 88 -12.61 -9.51 9.36
C TYR A 88 -11.20 -9.96 9.72
N LYS A 89 -11.09 -11.24 10.14
CA LYS A 89 -9.84 -11.84 10.58
C LYS A 89 -9.41 -12.93 9.61
N SER A 90 -8.13 -12.97 9.33
CA SER A 90 -7.52 -14.07 8.58
C SER A 90 -7.44 -15.33 9.45
N LYS A 91 -7.64 -16.49 8.82
CA LYS A 91 -7.39 -17.80 9.45
C LYS A 91 -5.90 -18.09 9.56
N ILE A 92 -5.11 -17.47 8.71
CA ILE A 92 -3.69 -17.67 8.58
C ILE A 92 -2.98 -16.37 8.86
N LYS A 93 -1.93 -16.43 9.66
CA LYS A 93 -1.06 -15.28 9.97
C LYS A 93 0.30 -15.54 9.37
N LEU A 94 0.91 -14.49 8.83
CA LEU A 94 2.31 -14.56 8.44
C LEU A 94 3.17 -14.92 9.65
N PRO A 95 4.11 -15.86 9.51
CA PRO A 95 5.01 -16.20 10.60
C PRO A 95 5.86 -14.98 10.96
N LEU A 96 5.92 -14.65 12.25
CA LEU A 96 6.75 -13.55 12.76
C LEU A 96 8.25 -13.85 12.64
N GLU A 97 8.61 -15.10 12.54
CA GLU A 97 9.96 -15.61 12.29
C GLU A 97 10.06 -16.19 10.88
N TRP A 98 10.30 -15.40 9.93
CA TRP A 98 10.74 -15.46 8.53
C TRP A 98 11.13 -16.81 7.91
N LYS A 99 10.64 -17.94 8.40
CA LYS A 99 10.89 -19.27 7.83
C LYS A 99 9.59 -19.84 7.31
N ILE A 100 9.48 -19.91 6.01
CA ILE A 100 8.48 -20.71 5.31
C ILE A 100 9.06 -22.11 5.27
N GLU A 101 8.38 -23.08 5.87
CA GLU A 101 8.91 -24.44 6.01
C GLU A 101 8.63 -25.31 4.78
N ASN A 102 7.59 -25.00 4.03
CA ASN A 102 7.20 -25.78 2.86
C ASN A 102 6.29 -25.01 1.89
N ASN A 103 6.10 -25.55 0.68
CA ASN A 103 5.29 -24.93 -0.37
C ASN A 103 3.82 -24.74 0.02
N SER A 104 3.23 -25.65 0.80
CA SER A 104 1.82 -25.51 1.22
C SER A 104 1.64 -24.31 2.14
N GLU A 105 2.58 -24.04 3.04
CA GLU A 105 2.58 -22.86 3.90
C GLU A 105 2.75 -21.57 3.08
N LEU A 106 3.58 -21.61 2.04
CA LEU A 106 3.76 -20.51 1.11
C LEU A 106 2.46 -20.15 0.38
N ASP A 107 1.76 -21.15 -0.15
CA ASP A 107 0.49 -20.96 -0.84
C ASP A 107 -0.57 -20.38 0.11
N ASP A 108 -0.65 -20.89 1.33
CA ASP A 108 -1.55 -20.40 2.38
C ASP A 108 -1.27 -18.92 2.74
N ILE A 109 0.00 -18.51 2.75
CA ILE A 109 0.42 -17.13 3.01
C ILE A 109 0.01 -16.21 1.86
N ILE A 110 0.12 -16.65 0.62
CA ILE A 110 -0.14 -15.83 -0.58
C ILE A 110 -1.64 -15.76 -0.89
N GLU A 111 -2.42 -16.77 -0.57
CA GLU A 111 -3.85 -16.88 -0.94
C GLU A 111 -4.69 -15.63 -0.63
N PRO A 112 -4.61 -14.97 0.55
CA PRO A 112 -5.39 -13.75 0.83
C PRO A 112 -5.13 -12.62 -0.17
N TYR A 113 -3.88 -12.50 -0.64
CA TYR A 113 -3.47 -11.44 -1.58
C TYR A 113 -3.87 -11.77 -3.01
N GLU A 114 -3.82 -13.04 -3.41
CA GLU A 114 -4.34 -13.51 -4.69
C GLU A 114 -5.86 -13.36 -4.77
N ASN A 115 -6.59 -13.64 -3.68
CA ASN A 115 -8.03 -13.41 -3.60
C ASN A 115 -8.38 -11.92 -3.76
N LEU A 116 -7.66 -11.03 -3.10
CA LEU A 116 -7.82 -9.59 -3.24
C LEU A 116 -7.46 -9.12 -4.66
N MET A 117 -6.40 -9.69 -5.26
CA MET A 117 -6.02 -9.42 -6.66
C MET A 117 -7.12 -9.85 -7.62
N ALA A 118 -7.68 -11.04 -7.45
CA ALA A 118 -8.77 -11.54 -8.28
C ALA A 118 -9.98 -10.58 -8.26
N LEU A 119 -10.35 -10.08 -7.08
CA LEU A 119 -11.40 -9.07 -6.95
C LEU A 119 -11.02 -7.77 -7.69
N SER A 120 -9.78 -7.32 -7.61
CA SER A 120 -9.35 -6.08 -8.27
C SER A 120 -9.43 -6.14 -9.81
N LEU A 121 -9.40 -7.32 -10.39
CA LEU A 121 -9.54 -7.55 -11.83
C LEU A 121 -10.99 -7.52 -12.32
N LEU A 122 -11.97 -7.63 -11.43
CA LEU A 122 -13.38 -7.62 -11.79
C LEU A 122 -13.85 -6.21 -12.20
N LYS A 123 -14.67 -6.14 -13.25
CA LYS A 123 -15.28 -4.89 -13.72
C LYS A 123 -16.68 -4.69 -13.10
N ILE A 124 -16.82 -4.94 -11.82
CA ILE A 124 -18.04 -4.81 -11.04
C ILE A 124 -17.86 -3.64 -10.09
N ASN A 125 -18.92 -2.87 -9.83
CA ASN A 125 -18.90 -1.68 -8.97
C ASN A 125 -20.21 -1.54 -8.17
N ASP A 126 -20.87 -2.65 -7.82
CA ASP A 126 -22.01 -2.61 -6.90
C ASP A 126 -21.55 -2.66 -5.42
N LYS A 127 -22.47 -2.38 -4.50
CA LYS A 127 -22.16 -2.32 -3.06
C LYS A 127 -21.74 -3.69 -2.49
N ASP A 128 -22.26 -4.79 -3.00
CA ASP A 128 -21.92 -6.13 -2.53
C ASP A 128 -20.46 -6.45 -2.91
N TYR A 129 -20.09 -6.17 -4.14
CA TYR A 129 -18.70 -6.29 -4.60
C TYR A 129 -17.75 -5.41 -3.78
N LEU A 130 -18.09 -4.13 -3.54
CA LEU A 130 -17.26 -3.24 -2.73
C LEU A 130 -17.11 -3.75 -1.29
N SER A 131 -18.18 -4.32 -0.73
CA SER A 131 -18.16 -4.97 0.59
C SER A 131 -17.16 -6.13 0.60
N ASP A 132 -17.21 -7.01 -0.39
CA ASP A 132 -16.29 -8.16 -0.48
C ASP A 132 -14.84 -7.71 -0.72
N PHE A 133 -14.65 -6.63 -1.47
CA PHE A 133 -13.33 -6.06 -1.74
C PHE A 133 -12.69 -5.49 -0.46
N ILE A 134 -13.44 -4.74 0.36
CA ILE A 134 -12.97 -4.24 1.66
C ILE A 134 -12.67 -5.39 2.62
N LYS A 135 -13.57 -6.38 2.72
CA LYS A 135 -13.36 -7.56 3.57
C LYS A 135 -12.07 -8.30 3.19
N ALA A 136 -11.85 -8.54 1.91
CA ALA A 136 -10.65 -9.19 1.43
C ALA A 136 -9.39 -8.37 1.77
N PHE A 137 -9.44 -7.04 1.68
CA PHE A 137 -8.35 -6.18 2.11
C PHE A 137 -8.07 -6.32 3.62
N PHE A 138 -9.09 -6.25 4.47
CA PHE A 138 -8.90 -6.40 5.92
C PHE A 138 -8.42 -7.79 6.33
N ILE A 139 -8.84 -8.83 5.61
CA ILE A 139 -8.28 -10.18 5.77
C ILE A 139 -6.78 -10.17 5.41
N SER A 140 -6.39 -9.49 4.34
CA SER A 140 -4.99 -9.42 3.89
C SER A 140 -4.10 -8.69 4.90
N ILE A 141 -4.53 -7.53 5.44
CA ILE A 141 -3.74 -6.81 6.46
C ILE A 141 -3.70 -7.58 7.79
N ASP A 142 -4.80 -8.23 8.19
CA ASP A 142 -4.81 -9.06 9.38
C ASP A 142 -3.91 -10.29 9.23
N SER A 143 -3.84 -10.91 8.04
CA SER A 143 -2.89 -12.01 7.76
C SER A 143 -1.44 -11.53 7.90
N ALA A 144 -1.13 -10.30 7.49
CA ALA A 144 0.18 -9.67 7.67
C ALA A 144 0.49 -9.25 9.11
N SER A 145 -0.40 -9.54 10.06
CA SER A 145 -0.31 -9.05 11.44
C SER A 145 -0.17 -7.53 11.54
N LEU A 146 -0.76 -6.83 10.57
CA LEU A 146 -0.82 -5.38 10.52
C LEU A 146 -2.14 -4.93 11.13
N ASP A 147 -2.10 -4.29 12.29
CA ASP A 147 -3.30 -3.73 12.90
C ASP A 147 -3.67 -2.37 12.29
N PHE A 148 -4.85 -1.89 12.63
CA PHE A 148 -5.36 -0.65 12.05
C PHE A 148 -4.55 0.58 12.47
N ASP A 149 -4.05 0.62 13.70
CA ASP A 149 -3.26 1.75 14.19
C ASP A 149 -1.91 1.80 13.47
N GLU A 150 -1.25 0.66 13.29
CA GLU A 150 -0.01 0.56 12.51
C GLU A 150 -0.26 0.90 11.02
N LEU A 151 -1.36 0.40 10.42
CA LEU A 151 -1.74 0.76 9.05
C LEU A 151 -1.94 2.27 8.91
N TYR A 152 -2.64 2.90 9.87
CA TYR A 152 -2.90 4.34 9.87
C TYR A 152 -1.59 5.13 9.98
N ASP A 153 -0.72 4.77 10.90
CA ASP A 153 0.58 5.39 11.07
C ASP A 153 1.40 5.30 9.78
N LEU A 154 1.54 4.11 9.21
CA LEU A 154 2.26 3.89 7.95
C LEU A 154 1.64 4.68 6.78
N TYR A 155 0.30 4.76 6.72
CA TYR A 155 -0.42 5.55 5.72
C TYR A 155 -0.10 7.06 5.83
N ILE A 156 -0.13 7.62 7.03
CA ILE A 156 0.23 9.03 7.25
C ILE A 156 1.68 9.28 6.82
N TRP A 157 2.60 8.40 7.18
CA TRP A 157 4.01 8.52 6.86
C TRP A 157 4.29 8.42 5.37
N LYS A 158 3.62 7.49 4.69
CA LYS A 158 3.70 7.39 3.23
C LYS A 158 3.21 8.66 2.53
N ASN A 159 2.18 9.32 3.07
CA ASN A 159 1.73 10.62 2.58
C ASN A 159 2.81 11.71 2.74
N VAL A 160 3.55 11.71 3.87
CA VAL A 160 4.70 12.63 4.05
C VAL A 160 5.74 12.40 2.97
N LEU A 161 6.13 11.14 2.73
CA LEU A 161 7.12 10.81 1.71
C LEU A 161 6.62 11.18 0.31
N ASN A 162 5.36 10.90 -0.01
CA ASN A 162 4.77 11.27 -1.30
C ASN A 162 4.74 12.80 -1.50
N LYS A 163 4.44 13.57 -0.45
CA LYS A 163 4.54 15.03 -0.49
C LYS A 163 5.98 15.47 -0.70
N PHE A 164 6.92 14.87 0.02
CA PHE A 164 8.35 15.14 -0.11
C PHE A 164 8.85 14.88 -1.53
N ARG A 165 8.51 13.73 -2.13
CA ARG A 165 8.82 13.38 -3.52
C ARG A 165 8.33 14.44 -4.50
N GLN A 166 7.07 14.89 -4.34
CA GLN A 166 6.47 15.93 -5.20
C GLN A 166 7.19 17.27 -5.07
N ASP A 167 7.55 17.69 -3.86
CA ASP A 167 8.25 18.93 -3.60
C ASP A 167 9.69 18.94 -4.13
N HIS A 168 10.26 17.76 -4.40
CA HIS A 168 11.64 17.61 -4.84
C HIS A 168 11.78 17.10 -6.29
N GLY A 169 10.74 17.26 -7.11
CA GLY A 169 10.83 17.03 -8.54
C GLY A 169 10.54 15.60 -9.00
N TYR A 170 9.70 14.87 -8.27
CA TYR A 170 9.30 13.50 -8.67
C TYR A 170 8.60 13.48 -10.03
N LYS A 171 7.74 14.46 -10.30
CA LYS A 171 7.02 14.58 -11.58
C LYS A 171 7.91 15.02 -12.73
N GLU A 172 8.94 15.78 -12.44
CA GLU A 172 9.94 16.28 -13.36
C GLU A 172 11.08 15.28 -13.62
N TRP A 173 11.01 14.09 -13.00
CA TRP A 173 12.05 13.05 -13.09
C TRP A 173 13.42 13.49 -12.56
N THR A 174 13.45 14.48 -11.67
CA THR A 174 14.67 15.02 -11.06
C THR A 174 14.86 14.54 -9.61
N TYR A 175 13.86 13.86 -9.06
CA TYR A 175 13.92 13.28 -7.72
C TYR A 175 14.85 12.06 -7.69
N ILE A 176 15.72 12.01 -6.70
CA ILE A 176 16.60 10.86 -6.45
C ILE A 176 15.82 9.90 -5.54
N LYS A 177 15.43 8.72 -6.03
CA LYS A 177 14.68 7.72 -5.24
C LYS A 177 15.60 6.89 -4.34
N VAL A 178 16.85 6.65 -4.75
CA VAL A 178 17.81 5.84 -4.01
C VAL A 178 18.80 6.75 -3.29
N TRP A 179 18.80 6.74 -1.95
CA TRP A 179 19.58 7.58 -1.07
C TRP A 179 20.70 6.76 -0.42
N ASN A 180 21.96 6.99 -0.79
CA ASN A 180 23.10 6.24 -0.24
C ASN A 180 22.89 4.71 -0.29
N TRP A 181 22.46 4.19 -1.44
CA TRP A 181 22.20 2.77 -1.73
C TRP A 181 20.93 2.19 -1.09
N GLU A 182 20.12 2.98 -0.41
CA GLU A 182 18.83 2.58 0.14
C GLU A 182 17.70 3.31 -0.58
N GLU A 183 16.56 2.65 -0.79
CA GLU A 183 15.37 3.34 -1.28
C GLU A 183 14.83 4.31 -0.22
N ASP A 184 14.23 5.40 -0.67
CA ASP A 184 13.66 6.43 0.19
C ASP A 184 12.57 5.89 1.15
N ASN A 185 11.84 4.84 0.79
CA ASN A 185 10.96 4.11 1.70
C ASN A 185 11.70 3.54 2.91
N VAL A 186 12.89 2.95 2.70
CA VAL A 186 13.71 2.38 3.77
C VAL A 186 14.27 3.48 4.67
N VAL A 187 14.73 4.57 4.05
CA VAL A 187 15.21 5.75 4.80
C VAL A 187 14.09 6.34 5.64
N MET A 188 12.89 6.47 5.09
CA MET A 188 11.70 6.93 5.82
C MET A 188 11.43 6.06 7.04
N GLN A 189 11.38 4.74 6.90
CA GLN A 189 11.15 3.82 8.03
C GLN A 189 12.19 3.99 9.14
N ARG A 190 13.44 4.28 8.79
CA ARG A 190 14.50 4.55 9.77
C ARG A 190 14.23 5.86 10.52
N VAL A 191 13.79 6.91 9.83
CA VAL A 191 13.42 8.19 10.44
C VAL A 191 12.27 8.02 11.42
N LEU A 192 11.29 7.17 11.10
CA LEU A 192 10.13 6.92 11.95
C LEU A 192 10.44 6.26 13.30
N LYS A 193 11.55 5.54 13.40
CA LYS A 193 11.99 4.97 14.68
C LYS A 193 12.35 6.05 15.71
N THR A 194 12.68 7.25 15.25
CA THR A 194 13.16 8.36 16.09
C THR A 194 12.24 9.56 16.12
N THR A 195 11.29 9.66 15.19
CA THR A 195 10.48 10.87 14.97
C THR A 195 9.05 10.51 14.66
N LYS A 196 8.08 11.09 15.37
CA LYS A 196 6.65 10.76 15.21
C LYS A 196 5.81 11.88 14.59
N TRP A 197 6.27 13.14 14.65
CA TRP A 197 5.48 14.26 14.17
C TRP A 197 5.71 14.52 12.67
N PHE A 198 4.64 14.76 11.94
CA PHE A 198 4.63 14.99 10.50
C PHE A 198 5.69 16.00 10.01
N SER A 199 5.73 17.18 10.66
CA SER A 199 6.70 18.23 10.33
C SER A 199 8.15 17.80 10.54
N ASP A 200 8.40 17.05 11.60
CA ASP A 200 9.74 16.61 11.97
C ASP A 200 10.24 15.52 11.05
N ILE A 201 9.36 14.58 10.66
CA ILE A 201 9.66 13.55 9.66
C ILE A 201 10.07 14.21 8.34
N TYR A 202 9.27 15.16 7.84
CA TYR A 202 9.58 15.89 6.61
C TYR A 202 10.93 16.60 6.69
N ASN A 203 11.21 17.26 7.82
CA ASN A 203 12.46 17.99 8.03
C ASN A 203 13.67 17.03 8.11
N GLU A 204 13.54 15.87 8.76
CA GLU A 204 14.60 14.87 8.81
C GLU A 204 14.89 14.27 7.41
N LEU A 205 13.85 13.93 6.64
CA LEU A 205 14.02 13.52 5.25
C LEU A 205 14.76 14.59 4.43
N LYS A 206 14.40 15.87 4.62
CA LYS A 206 15.05 16.97 3.94
C LYS A 206 16.53 17.10 4.30
N LYS A 207 16.90 16.96 5.58
CA LYS A 207 18.31 16.98 6.01
C LYS A 207 19.12 15.89 5.31
N ILE A 208 18.59 14.66 5.26
CA ILE A 208 19.26 13.55 4.60
C ILE A 208 19.36 13.80 3.08
N TYR A 209 18.27 14.21 2.45
CA TYR A 209 18.22 14.40 0.99
C TYR A 209 19.17 15.47 0.46
N ILE A 210 19.37 16.55 1.24
CA ILE A 210 20.30 17.64 0.85
C ILE A 210 21.76 17.13 0.77
N THR A 211 22.12 16.11 1.55
CA THR A 211 23.47 15.54 1.52
C THR A 211 23.76 14.68 0.28
N LEU A 212 22.73 14.37 -0.53
CA LEU A 212 22.85 13.58 -1.76
C LEU A 212 23.16 14.44 -3.00
N LYS A 213 23.03 15.76 -2.88
CA LYS A 213 23.27 16.74 -3.93
C LYS A 213 24.61 17.41 -3.76
#